data_a1054e3c1bab62a442a3e1ab55e99dca
#
_entry.id   a1054e3c1bab62a442a3e1ab55e99dca
#
_cell.length_a   1.000
_cell.length_b   1.000
_cell.length_c   1.000
_cell.angle_alpha   90.00
_cell.angle_beta   90.00
_cell.angle_gamma   90.00
#
_symmetry.space_group_name_H-M   'P 1'
#
loop_
_entity.id
_entity.type
_entity.pdbx_description
1 polymer ?
#
loop_
_entity_poly.entity_id
_entity_poly.type
_entity_poly.pdbx_seq_one_letter_code
_entity_poly.pdbx_strand_id
1 'polypeptide(L)'
;MIYLWTEGKGWEQFELSNKEELTKRGIKISDTATVGDNARVGYNATVGYNAWVGDNARVGYNATVGYNAWVGDNARVGDNATVGYNATVGDNATVGYNAWVGYNATVGYNATVGDNATVGDNATVRDGVNAKCIQFIGSNHNVYYWGEDKIQIGCDQHEIDYWLQNYASIGKIENYTEQEIEEYGRYITIISEQHKLNQP
;
A
#
# COMPACT_ATOMS: atom_id res chain seq x y z
N MET A 1 -25.45 5.44 0.53
CA MET A 1 -25.11 6.88 0.28
C MET A 1 -23.62 7.08 0.40
N ILE A 2 -23.00 7.81 -0.52
CA ILE A 2 -21.57 8.14 -0.53
C ILE A 2 -21.38 9.64 -0.46
N TYR A 3 -20.20 10.10 -0.08
CA TYR A 3 -19.82 11.52 -0.13
C TYR A 3 -18.89 11.80 -1.30
N LEU A 4 -19.24 12.81 -2.10
CA LEU A 4 -18.42 13.35 -3.18
C LEU A 4 -18.03 14.79 -2.84
N TRP A 5 -16.80 15.17 -3.20
CA TRP A 5 -16.36 16.55 -3.02
C TRP A 5 -17.04 17.47 -4.04
N THR A 6 -17.56 18.60 -3.59
CA THR A 6 -18.10 19.65 -4.44
C THR A 6 -17.36 20.96 -4.18
N GLU A 7 -16.84 21.57 -5.23
CA GLU A 7 -16.11 22.84 -5.12
C GLU A 7 -17.00 23.92 -4.48
N GLY A 8 -16.45 24.61 -3.50
CA GLY A 8 -17.17 25.66 -2.74
C GLY A 8 -18.14 25.17 -1.67
N LYS A 9 -18.46 23.87 -1.63
CA LYS A 9 -19.42 23.29 -0.66
C LYS A 9 -18.81 22.20 0.24
N GLY A 10 -17.71 21.57 -0.19
CA GLY A 10 -17.09 20.47 0.53
C GLY A 10 -17.70 19.11 0.19
N TRP A 11 -17.73 18.20 1.17
CA TRP A 11 -18.27 16.85 1.00
C TRP A 11 -19.81 16.86 1.06
N GLU A 12 -20.45 16.55 -0.06
CA GLU A 12 -21.91 16.43 -0.18
C GLU A 12 -22.31 14.98 -0.39
N GLN A 13 -23.51 14.61 0.04
CA GLN A 13 -24.02 13.25 -0.01
C GLN A 13 -24.72 12.97 -1.35
N PHE A 14 -24.43 11.84 -1.97
CA PHE A 14 -25.00 11.39 -3.24
C PHE A 14 -25.38 9.91 -3.19
N GLU A 15 -26.34 9.54 -4.02
CA GLU A 15 -26.61 8.15 -4.32
C GLU A 15 -25.52 7.59 -5.26
N LEU A 16 -25.06 6.36 -5.01
CA LEU A 16 -24.08 5.68 -5.88
C LEU A 16 -24.60 5.50 -7.32
N SER A 17 -25.91 5.41 -7.48
CA SER A 17 -26.60 5.33 -8.77
C SER A 17 -26.52 6.63 -9.60
N ASN A 18 -26.14 7.76 -9.01
CA ASN A 18 -26.02 9.03 -9.70
C ASN A 18 -24.78 9.08 -10.60
N LYS A 19 -24.83 8.37 -11.72
CA LYS A 19 -23.72 8.24 -12.67
C LYS A 19 -23.30 9.58 -13.30
N GLU A 20 -24.21 10.53 -13.43
CA GLU A 20 -23.91 11.87 -13.94
C GLU A 20 -22.93 12.61 -13.03
N GLU A 21 -23.21 12.64 -11.74
CA GLU A 21 -22.34 13.30 -10.75
C GLU A 21 -20.98 12.60 -10.61
N LEU A 22 -20.93 11.27 -10.74
CA LEU A 22 -19.66 10.53 -10.78
C LEU A 22 -18.85 10.92 -12.02
N THR A 23 -19.46 10.89 -13.19
CA THR A 23 -18.80 11.23 -14.49
C THR A 23 -18.29 12.65 -14.49
N LYS A 24 -19.06 13.62 -14.01
CA LYS A 24 -18.69 15.03 -13.89
C LYS A 24 -17.42 15.25 -13.06
N ARG A 25 -17.17 14.36 -12.09
CA ARG A 25 -15.99 14.38 -11.23
C ARG A 25 -14.86 13.46 -11.69
N GLY A 26 -15.00 12.83 -12.86
CA GLY A 26 -14.03 11.86 -13.37
C GLY A 26 -13.95 10.57 -12.56
N ILE A 27 -14.90 10.34 -11.63
CA ILE A 27 -14.93 9.17 -10.76
C ILE A 27 -15.40 7.95 -11.54
N LYS A 28 -14.65 6.87 -11.46
CA LYS A 28 -14.95 5.60 -12.09
C LYS A 28 -15.18 4.54 -11.02
N ILE A 29 -16.43 4.09 -10.86
CA ILE A 29 -16.78 2.99 -9.97
C ILE A 29 -17.39 1.88 -10.83
N SER A 30 -16.81 0.70 -10.78
CA SER A 30 -17.32 -0.46 -11.49
C SER A 30 -18.73 -0.82 -11.01
N ASP A 31 -19.59 -1.31 -11.90
CA ASP A 31 -20.96 -1.72 -11.53
C ASP A 31 -20.99 -2.93 -10.58
N THR A 32 -19.89 -3.68 -10.48
CA THR A 32 -19.74 -4.81 -9.56
C THR A 32 -19.02 -4.44 -8.26
N ALA A 33 -18.49 -3.20 -8.16
CA ALA A 33 -17.85 -2.74 -6.95
C ALA A 33 -18.91 -2.45 -5.86
N THR A 34 -18.51 -2.72 -4.63
CA THR A 34 -19.29 -2.34 -3.44
C THR A 34 -18.65 -1.13 -2.79
N VAL A 35 -19.43 -0.10 -2.53
CA VAL A 35 -18.99 1.08 -1.79
C VAL A 35 -19.94 1.29 -0.62
N GLY A 36 -19.40 1.20 0.58
CA GLY A 36 -20.12 1.25 1.83
C GLY A 36 -20.72 2.62 2.14
N ASP A 37 -21.53 2.64 3.18
CA ASP A 37 -22.21 3.86 3.59
C ASP A 37 -21.25 4.91 4.13
N ASN A 38 -21.51 6.16 3.78
CA ASN A 38 -20.71 7.32 4.15
C ASN A 38 -19.25 7.29 3.64
N ALA A 39 -18.92 6.36 2.73
CA ALA A 39 -17.62 6.37 2.07
C ALA A 39 -17.40 7.69 1.31
N ARG A 40 -16.18 8.19 1.29
CA ARG A 40 -15.78 9.41 0.58
C ARG A 40 -14.93 9.04 -0.61
N VAL A 41 -15.33 9.49 -1.80
CA VAL A 41 -14.61 9.22 -3.04
C VAL A 41 -14.20 10.54 -3.69
N GLY A 42 -12.89 10.73 -3.83
CA GLY A 42 -12.29 11.94 -4.40
C GLY A 42 -12.42 12.04 -5.92
N TYR A 43 -12.15 13.22 -6.47
CA TYR A 43 -12.13 13.45 -7.92
C TYR A 43 -11.15 12.49 -8.61
N ASN A 44 -11.50 12.05 -9.80
CA ASN A 44 -10.73 11.15 -10.65
C ASN A 44 -10.36 9.80 -10.00
N ALA A 45 -10.94 9.47 -8.83
CA ALA A 45 -10.70 8.18 -8.22
C ALA A 45 -11.29 7.03 -9.04
N THR A 46 -10.64 5.88 -8.98
CA THR A 46 -11.09 4.66 -9.64
C THR A 46 -11.30 3.55 -8.62
N VAL A 47 -12.48 2.93 -8.63
CA VAL A 47 -12.80 1.72 -7.86
C VAL A 47 -13.08 0.60 -8.85
N GLY A 48 -12.20 -0.39 -8.87
CA GLY A 48 -12.17 -1.46 -9.86
C GLY A 48 -13.29 -2.48 -9.73
N TYR A 49 -13.29 -3.43 -10.65
CA TYR A 49 -14.28 -4.52 -10.72
C TYR A 49 -14.19 -5.39 -9.46
N ASN A 50 -15.33 -5.74 -8.85
CA ASN A 50 -15.45 -6.47 -7.59
C ASN A 50 -14.64 -5.89 -6.41
N ALA A 51 -14.18 -4.66 -6.49
CA ALA A 51 -13.52 -4.02 -5.36
C ALA A 51 -14.53 -3.71 -4.25
N TRP A 52 -14.07 -3.75 -3.01
CA TRP A 52 -14.83 -3.39 -1.83
C TRP A 52 -14.22 -2.15 -1.17
N VAL A 53 -15.04 -1.17 -0.90
CA VAL A 53 -14.70 0.02 -0.11
C VAL A 53 -15.69 0.08 1.05
N GLY A 54 -15.19 -0.08 2.28
CA GLY A 54 -15.99 -0.19 3.49
C GLY A 54 -16.68 1.09 3.92
N ASP A 55 -17.46 0.98 5.00
CA ASP A 55 -18.21 2.10 5.57
C ASP A 55 -17.27 3.19 6.10
N ASN A 56 -17.60 4.45 5.85
CA ASN A 56 -16.81 5.63 6.24
C ASN A 56 -15.38 5.66 5.68
N ALA A 57 -14.99 4.73 4.80
CA ALA A 57 -13.68 4.71 4.17
C ALA A 57 -13.47 5.94 3.27
N ARG A 58 -12.21 6.27 3.02
CA ARG A 58 -11.83 7.40 2.15
C ARG A 58 -10.95 6.91 1.02
N VAL A 59 -11.32 7.24 -0.20
CA VAL A 59 -10.51 7.07 -1.41
C VAL A 59 -10.18 8.48 -1.92
N GLY A 60 -8.91 8.83 -1.91
CA GLY A 60 -8.41 10.18 -2.22
C GLY A 60 -8.54 10.58 -3.69
N TYR A 61 -8.11 11.80 -3.99
CA TYR A 61 -8.03 12.35 -5.35
C TYR A 61 -7.08 11.50 -6.21
N ASN A 62 -7.45 11.17 -7.44
CA ASN A 62 -6.70 10.30 -8.35
C ASN A 62 -6.32 8.92 -7.79
N ALA A 63 -6.84 8.51 -6.65
CA ALA A 63 -6.50 7.22 -6.07
C ALA A 63 -7.13 6.06 -6.86
N THR A 64 -6.47 4.92 -6.86
CA THR A 64 -6.94 3.70 -7.52
C THR A 64 -7.10 2.58 -6.51
N VAL A 65 -8.29 2.00 -6.46
CA VAL A 65 -8.57 0.73 -5.79
C VAL A 65 -8.74 -0.33 -6.88
N GLY A 66 -7.84 -1.28 -6.94
CA GLY A 66 -7.72 -2.27 -8.02
C GLY A 66 -8.87 -3.28 -8.05
N TYR A 67 -8.80 -4.19 -9.03
CA TYR A 67 -9.73 -5.31 -9.19
C TYR A 67 -9.66 -6.24 -7.97
N ASN A 68 -10.81 -6.67 -7.42
CA ASN A 68 -10.95 -7.48 -6.21
C ASN A 68 -10.22 -6.92 -4.96
N ALA A 69 -9.77 -5.69 -4.98
CA ALA A 69 -9.13 -5.11 -3.82
C ALA A 69 -10.14 -4.83 -2.71
N TRP A 70 -9.70 -4.94 -1.48
CA TRP A 70 -10.47 -4.68 -0.28
C TRP A 70 -9.93 -3.46 0.46
N VAL A 71 -10.78 -2.48 0.73
CA VAL A 71 -10.48 -1.34 1.61
C VAL A 71 -11.50 -1.38 2.74
N GLY A 72 -11.04 -1.65 3.95
CA GLY A 72 -11.87 -1.86 5.14
C GLY A 72 -12.58 -0.61 5.64
N ASP A 73 -13.37 -0.80 6.70
CA ASP A 73 -14.15 0.28 7.30
C ASP A 73 -13.24 1.35 7.93
N ASN A 74 -13.61 2.61 7.75
CA ASN A 74 -12.83 3.77 8.22
C ASN A 74 -11.41 3.88 7.65
N ALA A 75 -11.00 2.98 6.75
CA ALA A 75 -9.68 3.02 6.14
C ALA A 75 -9.50 4.25 5.24
N ARG A 76 -8.24 4.64 5.04
CA ARG A 76 -7.87 5.80 4.21
C ARG A 76 -6.92 5.39 3.12
N VAL A 77 -7.28 5.68 1.89
CA VAL A 77 -6.38 5.63 0.72
C VAL A 77 -6.11 7.06 0.32
N GLY A 78 -4.86 7.50 0.45
CA GLY A 78 -4.42 8.87 0.20
C GLY A 78 -4.54 9.29 -1.26
N ASP A 79 -4.35 10.58 -1.52
CA ASP A 79 -4.38 11.11 -2.87
C ASP A 79 -3.25 10.48 -3.72
N ASN A 80 -3.54 10.17 -4.98
CA ASN A 80 -2.66 9.49 -5.94
C ASN A 80 -2.19 8.08 -5.50
N ALA A 81 -2.68 7.55 -4.38
CA ALA A 81 -2.29 6.22 -3.93
C ALA A 81 -2.93 5.11 -4.78
N THR A 82 -2.26 3.98 -4.84
CA THR A 82 -2.75 2.80 -5.55
C THR A 82 -2.83 1.60 -4.60
N VAL A 83 -4.00 0.99 -4.54
CA VAL A 83 -4.23 -0.32 -3.94
C VAL A 83 -4.35 -1.33 -5.08
N GLY A 84 -3.41 -2.25 -5.18
CA GLY A 84 -3.25 -3.18 -6.28
C GLY A 84 -4.37 -4.23 -6.38
N TYR A 85 -4.25 -5.10 -7.38
CA TYR A 85 -5.16 -6.21 -7.62
C TYR A 85 -5.12 -7.20 -6.44
N ASN A 86 -6.28 -7.65 -5.95
CA ASN A 86 -6.45 -8.51 -4.78
C ASN A 86 -5.81 -8.00 -3.47
N ALA A 87 -5.33 -6.76 -3.43
CA ALA A 87 -4.74 -6.23 -2.22
C ALA A 87 -5.80 -5.95 -1.15
N THR A 88 -5.39 -6.05 0.11
CA THR A 88 -6.24 -5.79 1.27
C THR A 88 -5.69 -4.62 2.07
N VAL A 89 -6.52 -3.64 2.36
CA VAL A 89 -6.28 -2.57 3.33
C VAL A 89 -7.28 -2.76 4.45
N GLY A 90 -6.81 -3.15 5.63
CA GLY A 90 -7.64 -3.47 6.80
C GLY A 90 -8.39 -2.27 7.37
N ASP A 91 -9.30 -2.54 8.30
CA ASP A 91 -10.11 -1.49 8.92
C ASP A 91 -9.22 -0.50 9.67
N ASN A 92 -9.59 0.78 9.60
CA ASN A 92 -8.87 1.92 10.19
C ASN A 92 -7.44 2.11 9.65
N ALA A 93 -6.99 1.31 8.70
CA ALA A 93 -5.65 1.44 8.11
C ALA A 93 -5.53 2.71 7.26
N THR A 94 -4.31 3.19 7.12
CA THR A 94 -3.99 4.36 6.29
C THR A 94 -2.94 4.01 5.25
N VAL A 95 -3.25 4.29 4.00
CA VAL A 95 -2.31 4.29 2.88
C VAL A 95 -2.06 5.75 2.51
N GLY A 96 -0.82 6.20 2.64
CA GLY A 96 -0.42 7.60 2.51
C GLY A 96 -0.53 8.16 1.08
N TYR A 97 -0.18 9.45 0.94
CA TYR A 97 -0.12 10.14 -0.34
C TYR A 97 0.85 9.42 -1.28
N ASN A 98 0.44 9.21 -2.55
CA ASN A 98 1.28 8.62 -3.59
C ASN A 98 1.89 7.24 -3.22
N ALA A 99 1.34 6.56 -2.21
CA ALA A 99 1.79 5.23 -1.80
C ALA A 99 1.24 4.14 -2.73
N TRP A 100 1.97 3.05 -2.84
CA TRP A 100 1.58 1.90 -3.65
C TRP A 100 1.50 0.63 -2.80
N VAL A 101 0.37 -0.04 -2.84
CA VAL A 101 0.13 -1.36 -2.24
C VAL A 101 0.01 -2.36 -3.38
N GLY A 102 0.94 -3.29 -3.47
CA GLY A 102 1.12 -4.20 -4.59
C GLY A 102 0.05 -5.28 -4.73
N TYR A 103 0.24 -6.16 -5.70
CA TYR A 103 -0.60 -7.33 -5.97
C TYR A 103 -0.65 -8.27 -4.77
N ASN A 104 -1.83 -8.72 -4.35
CA ASN A 104 -2.05 -9.59 -3.18
C ASN A 104 -1.46 -9.08 -1.85
N ALA A 105 -1.00 -7.84 -1.77
CA ALA A 105 -0.43 -7.31 -0.55
C ALA A 105 -1.51 -7.05 0.50
N THR A 106 -1.13 -7.13 1.76
CA THR A 106 -2.02 -6.90 2.91
C THR A 106 -1.48 -5.77 3.77
N VAL A 107 -2.32 -4.78 4.05
CA VAL A 107 -2.10 -3.76 5.07
C VAL A 107 -3.08 -4.04 6.20
N GLY A 108 -2.57 -4.40 7.38
CA GLY A 108 -3.36 -4.88 8.51
C GLY A 108 -4.22 -3.80 9.17
N TYR A 109 -4.99 -4.22 10.16
CA TYR A 109 -5.86 -3.35 10.98
C TYR A 109 -5.03 -2.25 11.67
N ASN A 110 -5.52 -1.00 11.65
CA ASN A 110 -4.83 0.18 12.21
C ASN A 110 -3.40 0.43 11.66
N ALA A 111 -2.95 -0.30 10.65
CA ALA A 111 -1.63 -0.10 10.08
C ALA A 111 -1.54 1.19 9.26
N THR A 112 -0.36 1.75 9.16
CA THR A 112 -0.09 2.94 8.36
C THR A 112 1.02 2.67 7.36
N VAL A 113 0.75 2.88 6.09
CA VAL A 113 1.73 2.96 5.00
C VAL A 113 1.99 4.44 4.76
N GLY A 114 3.24 4.87 4.94
CA GLY A 114 3.62 6.29 4.82
C GLY A 114 3.48 6.84 3.39
N ASP A 115 3.64 8.16 3.26
CA ASP A 115 3.61 8.83 1.96
C ASP A 115 4.76 8.35 1.07
N ASN A 116 4.47 8.16 -0.23
CA ASN A 116 5.39 7.64 -1.25
C ASN A 116 5.94 6.23 -0.96
N ALA A 117 5.42 5.55 0.05
CA ALA A 117 5.88 4.20 0.39
C ALA A 117 5.32 3.15 -0.57
N THR A 118 6.09 2.08 -0.76
CA THR A 118 5.70 0.94 -1.56
C THR A 118 5.61 -0.31 -0.68
N VAL A 119 4.46 -0.94 -0.65
CA VAL A 119 4.28 -2.29 -0.12
C VAL A 119 4.32 -3.23 -1.33
N GLY A 120 5.35 -4.06 -1.40
CA GLY A 120 5.58 -4.95 -2.55
C GLY A 120 4.48 -5.99 -2.73
N ASP A 121 4.53 -6.70 -3.86
CA ASP A 121 3.59 -7.77 -4.15
C ASP A 121 3.68 -8.90 -3.12
N ASN A 122 2.53 -9.43 -2.70
CA ASN A 122 2.38 -10.47 -1.67
C ASN A 122 2.92 -10.10 -0.27
N ALA A 123 3.32 -8.85 -0.06
CA ALA A 123 3.84 -8.39 1.22
C ALA A 123 2.72 -8.14 2.23
N THR A 124 3.06 -8.25 3.51
CA THR A 124 2.13 -7.99 4.62
C THR A 124 2.70 -6.94 5.56
N VAL A 125 1.98 -5.84 5.73
CA VAL A 125 2.15 -4.90 6.83
C VAL A 125 1.19 -5.33 7.94
N ARG A 126 1.72 -5.71 9.11
CA ARG A 126 0.91 -6.25 10.20
C ARG A 126 0.04 -5.18 10.86
N ASP A 127 -0.89 -5.64 11.69
CA ASP A 127 -1.79 -4.78 12.45
C ASP A 127 -1.03 -3.77 13.32
N GLY A 128 -1.47 -2.52 13.30
CA GLY A 128 -0.92 -1.44 14.09
C GLY A 128 0.48 -0.94 13.68
N VAL A 129 1.09 -1.52 12.66
CA VAL A 129 2.43 -1.12 12.21
C VAL A 129 2.39 0.22 11.47
N ASN A 130 3.30 1.11 11.85
CA ASN A 130 3.58 2.34 11.11
C ASN A 130 4.75 2.07 10.16
N ALA A 131 4.42 1.58 8.97
CA ALA A 131 5.41 1.24 7.97
C ALA A 131 6.02 2.51 7.35
N LYS A 132 7.17 2.90 7.85
CA LYS A 132 8.07 3.80 7.14
C LYS A 132 8.84 2.95 6.13
N CYS A 133 8.37 2.90 4.90
CA CYS A 133 9.00 2.08 3.88
C CYS A 133 10.39 2.63 3.51
N ILE A 134 11.41 1.78 3.62
CA ILE A 134 12.69 2.00 2.96
C ILE A 134 12.73 1.05 1.77
N GLN A 135 12.93 1.61 0.58
CA GLN A 135 13.10 0.84 -0.64
C GLN A 135 14.45 1.16 -1.25
N PHE A 136 15.18 0.12 -1.62
CA PHE A 136 16.33 0.23 -2.52
C PHE A 136 16.01 -0.49 -3.83
N ILE A 137 16.37 0.13 -4.94
CA ILE A 137 16.35 -0.51 -6.24
C ILE A 137 17.72 -1.16 -6.42
N GLY A 138 17.79 -2.45 -6.15
CA GLY A 138 19.01 -3.22 -6.32
C GLY A 138 19.22 -3.69 -7.76
N SER A 139 20.42 -4.11 -8.08
CA SER A 139 20.82 -4.51 -9.44
C SER A 139 19.99 -5.66 -10.00
N ASN A 140 19.61 -6.63 -9.18
CA ASN A 140 18.78 -7.78 -9.60
C ASN A 140 17.36 -7.74 -9.02
N HIS A 141 17.24 -7.36 -7.76
CA HIS A 141 15.96 -7.36 -7.04
C HIS A 141 15.80 -6.10 -6.20
N ASN A 142 14.57 -5.65 -6.05
CA ASN A 142 14.25 -4.59 -5.11
C ASN A 142 14.33 -5.09 -3.67
N VAL A 143 14.74 -4.21 -2.78
CA VAL A 143 14.79 -4.46 -1.33
C VAL A 143 13.73 -3.60 -0.67
N TYR A 144 12.90 -4.21 0.15
CA TYR A 144 11.82 -3.54 0.87
C TYR A 144 11.92 -3.77 2.37
N TYR A 145 11.70 -2.70 3.13
CA TYR A 145 11.59 -2.73 4.58
C TYR A 145 10.44 -1.82 5.02
N TRP A 146 9.53 -2.33 5.85
CA TRP A 146 8.30 -1.64 6.25
C TRP A 146 8.25 -1.21 7.72
N GLY A 147 9.39 -1.20 8.41
CA GLY A 147 9.44 -0.83 9.82
C GLY A 147 9.28 -2.01 10.79
N GLU A 148 9.10 -3.22 10.28
CA GLU A 148 9.10 -4.48 11.03
C GLU A 148 10.50 -5.10 11.05
N ASP A 149 10.66 -6.17 11.84
CA ASP A 149 11.88 -6.96 11.94
C ASP A 149 12.19 -7.80 10.68
N LYS A 150 11.70 -7.40 9.51
CA LYS A 150 11.82 -8.17 8.26
C LYS A 150 12.23 -7.32 7.07
N ILE A 151 13.06 -7.92 6.22
CA ILE A 151 13.44 -7.37 4.92
C ILE A 151 12.96 -8.35 3.84
N GLN A 152 12.40 -7.81 2.77
CA GLN A 152 12.12 -8.57 1.55
C GLN A 152 13.13 -8.19 0.48
N ILE A 153 13.72 -9.19 -0.17
CA ILE A 153 14.59 -9.04 -1.34
C ILE A 153 14.03 -9.94 -2.44
N GLY A 154 13.53 -9.34 -3.51
CA GLY A 154 12.79 -10.08 -4.52
C GLY A 154 11.53 -10.73 -3.94
N CYS A 155 11.43 -12.07 -4.02
CA CYS A 155 10.35 -12.86 -3.41
C CYS A 155 10.68 -13.41 -2.01
N ASP A 156 11.92 -13.28 -1.54
CA ASP A 156 12.34 -13.81 -0.26
C ASP A 156 12.17 -12.80 0.87
N GLN A 157 11.48 -13.19 1.93
CA GLN A 157 11.25 -12.38 3.11
C GLN A 157 11.79 -13.09 4.36
N HIS A 158 12.73 -12.45 5.04
CA HIS A 158 13.34 -12.97 6.27
C HIS A 158 13.52 -11.85 7.30
N GLU A 159 13.77 -12.26 8.56
CA GLU A 159 14.17 -11.36 9.64
C GLU A 159 15.49 -10.66 9.32
N ILE A 160 15.68 -9.46 9.86
CA ILE A 160 16.90 -8.66 9.64
C ILE A 160 18.15 -9.44 10.03
N ASP A 161 18.12 -10.10 11.20
CA ASP A 161 19.26 -10.89 11.68
C ASP A 161 19.56 -12.10 10.79
N TYR A 162 18.53 -12.73 10.23
CA TYR A 162 18.72 -13.79 9.26
C TYR A 162 19.43 -13.29 8.00
N TRP A 163 18.99 -12.15 7.46
CA TRP A 163 19.63 -11.54 6.30
C TRP A 163 21.08 -11.14 6.58
N LEU A 164 21.38 -10.52 7.74
CA LEU A 164 22.73 -10.13 8.12
C LEU A 164 23.70 -11.32 8.18
N GLN A 165 23.20 -12.50 8.56
CA GLN A 165 24.02 -13.71 8.67
C GLN A 165 24.13 -14.47 7.34
N ASN A 166 23.14 -14.39 6.45
CA ASN A 166 23.01 -15.30 5.31
C ASN A 166 23.07 -14.63 3.94
N TYR A 167 22.98 -13.29 3.82
CA TYR A 167 22.87 -12.62 2.52
C TYR A 167 23.96 -13.03 1.54
N ALA A 168 25.21 -13.21 2.01
CA ALA A 168 26.31 -13.57 1.14
C ALA A 168 26.22 -15.01 0.60
N SER A 169 25.71 -15.94 1.41
CA SER A 169 25.51 -17.33 0.98
C SER A 169 24.30 -17.43 0.05
N ILE A 170 23.23 -16.70 0.33
CA ILE A 170 22.04 -16.64 -0.53
C ILE A 170 22.43 -16.05 -1.89
N GLY A 171 23.13 -14.92 -1.93
CA GLY A 171 23.58 -14.31 -3.17
C GLY A 171 24.44 -15.24 -4.03
N LYS A 172 25.30 -16.07 -3.42
CA LYS A 172 26.07 -17.09 -4.17
C LYS A 172 25.17 -18.18 -4.76
N ILE A 173 24.14 -18.61 -4.03
CA ILE A 173 23.18 -19.61 -4.52
C ILE A 173 22.37 -19.03 -5.70
N GLU A 174 22.00 -17.77 -5.62
CA GLU A 174 21.29 -17.04 -6.67
C GLU A 174 22.19 -16.55 -7.82
N ASN A 175 23.48 -16.94 -7.83
CA ASN A 175 24.48 -16.58 -8.84
C ASN A 175 24.76 -15.06 -8.96
N TYR A 176 24.67 -14.34 -7.86
CA TYR A 176 25.07 -12.94 -7.81
C TYR A 176 26.59 -12.80 -7.87
N THR A 177 27.05 -11.76 -8.53
CA THR A 177 28.46 -11.35 -8.50
C THR A 177 28.87 -10.87 -7.10
N GLU A 178 30.17 -10.82 -6.82
CA GLU A 178 30.66 -10.29 -5.55
C GLU A 178 30.22 -8.82 -5.33
N GLN A 179 30.17 -8.02 -6.38
CA GLN A 179 29.73 -6.63 -6.32
C GLN A 179 28.23 -6.52 -5.95
N GLU A 180 27.40 -7.37 -6.50
CA GLU A 180 25.96 -7.43 -6.17
C GLU A 180 25.76 -7.92 -4.74
N ILE A 181 26.49 -8.91 -4.28
CA ILE A 181 26.46 -9.37 -2.88
C ILE A 181 26.83 -8.24 -1.92
N GLU A 182 27.86 -7.47 -2.21
CA GLU A 182 28.23 -6.30 -1.41
C GLU A 182 27.17 -5.21 -1.43
N GLU A 183 26.54 -4.97 -2.58
CA GLU A 183 25.44 -4.02 -2.73
C GLU A 183 24.30 -4.36 -1.78
N TYR A 184 23.80 -5.60 -1.83
CA TYR A 184 22.70 -6.05 -0.95
C TYR A 184 23.09 -6.06 0.53
N GLY A 185 24.33 -6.43 0.85
CA GLY A 185 24.87 -6.34 2.20
C GLY A 185 24.82 -4.92 2.78
N ARG A 186 25.10 -3.91 1.96
CA ARG A 186 24.99 -2.48 2.36
C ARG A 186 23.54 -2.09 2.62
N TYR A 187 22.60 -2.48 1.76
CA TYR A 187 21.18 -2.18 1.94
C TYR A 187 20.63 -2.80 3.23
N ILE A 188 20.96 -4.07 3.49
CA ILE A 188 20.55 -4.78 4.71
C ILE A 188 21.14 -4.08 5.95
N THR A 189 22.40 -3.66 5.89
CA THR A 189 23.06 -2.95 7.00
C THR A 189 22.38 -1.62 7.31
N ILE A 190 22.10 -0.80 6.28
CA ILE A 190 21.40 0.48 6.44
C ILE A 190 20.02 0.28 7.06
N ILE A 191 19.28 -0.73 6.58
CA ILE A 191 17.95 -1.06 7.15
C ILE A 191 18.08 -1.48 8.61
N SER A 192 19.05 -2.33 8.96
CA SER A 192 19.28 -2.77 10.33
C SER A 192 19.58 -1.61 11.28
N GLU A 193 20.42 -0.68 10.85
CA GLU A 193 20.74 0.53 11.62
C GLU A 193 19.49 1.39 11.82
N GLN A 194 18.71 1.61 10.75
CA GLN A 194 17.48 2.39 10.82
C GLN A 194 16.41 1.70 11.68
N HIS A 195 16.33 0.37 11.63
CA HIS A 195 15.42 -0.40 12.48
C HIS A 195 15.74 -0.18 13.97
N LYS A 196 17.01 -0.26 14.35
CA LYS A 196 17.46 -0.02 15.74
C LYS A 196 17.12 1.39 16.23
N LEU A 197 17.22 2.41 15.38
CA LEU A 197 16.85 3.79 15.73
C LEU A 197 15.35 3.99 15.91
N ASN A 198 14.51 3.13 15.34
CA ASN A 198 13.06 3.20 15.43
C ASN A 198 12.48 2.32 16.56
N GLN A 199 13.31 1.56 17.28
CA GLN A 199 12.91 0.83 18.48
C GLN A 199 12.72 1.84 19.64
N PRO A 200 11.67 1.66 20.48
CA PRO A 200 11.38 2.56 21.60
C PRO A 200 12.46 2.51 22.70
#